data_e7a52de97ce0be764f4d99b3a3c5de85
#
_entry.id   e7a52de97ce0be764f4d99b3a3c5de85
#
_cell.length_a   1.000
_cell.length_b   1.000
_cell.length_c   1.000
_cell.angle_alpha   90.00
_cell.angle_beta   90.00
_cell.angle_gamma   90.00
#
_symmetry.space_group_name_H-M   'P 1'
#
loop_
_entity.id
_entity.type
_entity.pdbx_description
1 polymer ?
#
loop_
_entity_poly.entity_id
_entity_poly.type
_entity_poly.pdbx_seq_one_letter_code
_entity_poly.pdbx_strand_id
1 'polypeptide(L)'
;MDWDKHRREAHGLGRVQEFLKQITYGGNDGIVTTFAIVAGFAGAAAEGAAQIGPLAVLVFGLANLFADAVSMGLGEFLSTRSAHDMYHARRAREVAEFTRNPDQESREILDILRARGLDEDDARAATAIIARNPDMMADMMMTYEFGMMDPRADNPALEGLVTFLAFVSFGTIPLLPYFLLPPDATTFRLSLAATGIALTLLGLLRWNATGEKLVRCVGETVAVGSVCAAVAYAVGWLVAW
;
A
#
# COMPACT_ATOMS: atom_id res chain seq x y z
N MET A 1 4.19 -5.30 29.41
CA MET A 1 5.22 -4.65 28.57
C MET A 1 4.47 -3.87 27.49
N ASP A 2 4.80 -2.59 27.28
CA ASP A 2 4.24 -1.81 26.18
C ASP A 2 5.04 -2.13 24.91
N TRP A 3 4.49 -3.01 24.09
CA TRP A 3 5.15 -3.49 22.86
C TRP A 3 5.33 -2.41 21.80
N ASP A 4 4.44 -1.41 21.73
CA ASP A 4 4.54 -0.31 20.78
C ASP A 4 5.69 0.61 21.14
N LYS A 5 5.84 0.91 22.43
CA LYS A 5 6.98 1.65 22.93
C LYS A 5 8.29 0.89 22.71
N HIS A 6 8.30 -0.42 22.98
CA HIS A 6 9.47 -1.27 22.79
C HIS A 6 9.89 -1.31 21.30
N ARG A 7 8.96 -1.50 20.39
CA ARG A 7 9.23 -1.50 18.93
C ARG A 7 9.87 -0.18 18.47
N ARG A 8 9.37 0.96 18.96
CA ARG A 8 9.93 2.27 18.61
C ARG A 8 11.31 2.51 19.20
N GLU A 9 11.50 2.21 20.49
CA GLU A 9 12.73 2.54 21.22
C GLU A 9 13.85 1.54 20.99
N ALA A 10 13.56 0.24 20.93
CA ALA A 10 14.58 -0.80 20.78
C ALA A 10 14.85 -1.19 19.32
N HIS A 11 13.85 -1.05 18.43
CA HIS A 11 13.98 -1.49 17.04
C HIS A 11 13.87 -0.35 16.01
N GLY A 12 13.69 0.90 16.45
CA GLY A 12 13.65 2.06 15.57
C GLY A 12 12.47 2.08 14.58
N LEU A 13 11.42 1.28 14.84
CA LEU A 13 10.23 1.23 14.00
C LEU A 13 9.39 2.50 14.21
N GLY A 14 9.57 3.46 13.32
CA GLY A 14 8.80 4.70 13.33
C GLY A 14 7.48 4.60 12.56
N ARG A 15 6.65 5.63 12.67
CA ARG A 15 5.34 5.68 11.98
C ARG A 15 5.44 5.56 10.45
N VAL A 16 6.55 6.01 9.86
CA VAL A 16 6.76 5.89 8.40
C VAL A 16 6.91 4.43 8.00
N GLN A 17 7.63 3.60 8.80
CA GLN A 17 7.75 2.17 8.53
C GLN A 17 6.41 1.45 8.75
N GLU A 18 5.68 1.82 9.79
CA GLU A 18 4.34 1.27 10.09
C GLU A 18 3.37 1.46 8.93
N PHE A 19 3.33 2.66 8.33
CA PHE A 19 2.42 3.00 7.23
C PHE A 19 3.10 3.04 5.85
N LEU A 20 4.26 2.41 5.70
CA LEU A 20 5.04 2.47 4.45
C LEU A 20 4.24 1.95 3.24
N LYS A 21 3.46 0.89 3.42
CA LYS A 21 2.58 0.33 2.38
C LYS A 21 1.59 1.39 1.91
N GLN A 22 0.85 2.00 2.82
CA GLN A 22 -0.19 3.01 2.55
C GLN A 22 0.40 4.26 1.90
N ILE A 23 1.54 4.74 2.42
CA ILE A 23 2.22 5.93 1.89
C ILE A 23 2.75 5.65 0.48
N THR A 24 3.38 4.50 0.27
CA THR A 24 3.96 4.16 -1.04
C THR A 24 2.87 3.92 -2.08
N TYR A 25 1.84 3.16 -1.72
CA TYR A 25 0.74 2.84 -2.63
C TYR A 25 -0.08 4.08 -2.95
N GLY A 26 -0.59 4.79 -1.93
CA GLY A 26 -1.36 6.00 -2.12
C GLY A 26 -0.56 7.13 -2.80
N GLY A 27 0.70 7.34 -2.38
CA GLY A 27 1.56 8.36 -2.97
C GLY A 27 1.90 8.10 -4.43
N ASN A 28 2.28 6.86 -4.78
CA ASN A 28 2.60 6.50 -6.17
C ASN A 28 1.38 6.64 -7.07
N ASP A 29 0.24 6.11 -6.64
CA ASP A 29 -0.99 6.17 -7.43
C ASP A 29 -1.50 7.61 -7.59
N GLY A 30 -1.46 8.42 -6.54
CA GLY A 30 -1.79 9.83 -6.60
C GLY A 30 -0.93 10.62 -7.60
N ILE A 31 0.40 10.41 -7.62
CA ILE A 31 1.29 11.05 -8.60
C ILE A 31 0.91 10.63 -10.02
N VAL A 32 0.77 9.33 -10.23
CA VAL A 32 0.63 8.74 -11.57
C VAL A 32 -0.73 9.05 -12.17
N THR A 33 -1.82 8.89 -11.43
CA THR A 33 -3.19 9.13 -11.93
C THR A 33 -3.42 10.60 -12.21
N THR A 34 -2.94 11.50 -11.35
CA THR A 34 -3.04 12.94 -11.57
C THR A 34 -2.20 13.37 -12.77
N PHE A 35 -0.96 12.89 -12.89
CA PHE A 35 -0.13 13.21 -14.06
C PHE A 35 -0.69 12.58 -15.34
N ALA A 36 -1.36 11.42 -15.27
CA ALA A 36 -2.01 10.81 -16.43
C ALA A 36 -3.06 11.73 -17.07
N ILE A 37 -3.82 12.47 -16.28
CA ILE A 37 -4.77 13.47 -16.78
C ILE A 37 -4.02 14.59 -17.52
N VAL A 38 -2.97 15.12 -16.92
CA VAL A 38 -2.13 16.16 -17.53
C VAL A 38 -1.50 15.68 -18.84
N ALA A 39 -0.93 14.47 -18.85
CA ALA A 39 -0.30 13.87 -20.02
C ALA A 39 -1.32 13.54 -21.12
N GLY A 40 -2.50 13.04 -20.75
CA GLY A 40 -3.59 12.78 -21.68
C GLY A 40 -4.06 14.05 -22.41
N PHE A 41 -4.28 15.14 -21.69
CA PHE A 41 -4.59 16.44 -22.27
C PHE A 41 -3.47 16.99 -23.16
N ALA A 42 -2.21 16.82 -22.77
CA ALA A 42 -1.07 17.24 -23.58
C ALA A 42 -0.95 16.41 -24.86
N GLY A 43 -1.22 15.11 -24.81
CA GLY A 43 -1.26 14.22 -25.98
C GLY A 43 -2.35 14.63 -26.97
N ALA A 44 -3.57 14.89 -26.49
CA ALA A 44 -4.68 15.37 -27.31
C ALA A 44 -4.42 16.75 -27.94
N ALA A 45 -3.80 17.67 -27.22
CA ALA A 45 -3.44 18.99 -27.72
C ALA A 45 -2.35 18.94 -28.80
N ALA A 46 -1.49 17.96 -28.82
CA ALA A 46 -0.43 17.79 -29.83
C ALA A 46 -0.97 17.56 -31.21
N GLU A 47 -2.16 16.95 -31.36
CA GLU A 47 -2.85 16.68 -32.63
C GLU A 47 -3.82 17.81 -33.03
N GLY A 48 -3.81 18.96 -32.32
CA GLY A 48 -4.67 20.10 -32.66
C GLY A 48 -6.13 19.95 -32.26
N ALA A 49 -6.48 18.91 -31.51
CA ALA A 49 -7.79 18.76 -30.90
C ALA A 49 -7.95 19.85 -29.82
N ALA A 50 -8.93 20.69 -30.00
CA ALA A 50 -9.42 21.80 -29.21
C ALA A 50 -8.48 22.40 -28.14
N GLN A 51 -8.40 23.73 -28.07
CA GLN A 51 -7.73 24.43 -26.96
C GLN A 51 -8.44 24.11 -25.63
N ILE A 52 -7.94 23.08 -24.94
CA ILE A 52 -8.43 22.74 -23.61
C ILE A 52 -7.89 23.81 -22.67
N GLY A 53 -8.82 24.63 -22.16
CA GLY A 53 -8.46 25.74 -21.28
C GLY A 53 -7.84 25.23 -19.95
N PRO A 54 -7.06 26.09 -19.25
CA PRO A 54 -6.40 25.76 -17.98
C PRO A 54 -7.36 25.25 -16.93
N LEU A 55 -8.55 25.83 -16.90
CA LEU A 55 -9.61 25.47 -15.97
C LEU A 55 -10.02 24.00 -16.11
N ALA A 56 -10.06 23.47 -17.35
CA ALA A 56 -10.43 22.07 -17.56
C ALA A 56 -9.41 21.10 -16.94
N VAL A 57 -8.10 21.32 -17.15
CA VAL A 57 -7.05 20.49 -16.57
C VAL A 57 -7.13 20.49 -15.03
N LEU A 58 -7.33 21.67 -14.43
CA LEU A 58 -7.45 21.81 -12.97
C LEU A 58 -8.74 21.16 -12.44
N VAL A 59 -9.89 21.41 -13.09
CA VAL A 59 -11.17 20.85 -12.64
C VAL A 59 -11.15 19.33 -12.73
N PHE A 60 -10.74 18.77 -13.87
CA PHE A 60 -10.67 17.31 -14.03
C PHE A 60 -9.57 16.71 -13.15
N GLY A 61 -8.40 17.36 -13.05
CA GLY A 61 -7.30 16.90 -12.21
C GLY A 61 -7.68 16.88 -10.74
N LEU A 62 -8.29 17.94 -10.20
CA LEU A 62 -8.72 17.99 -8.81
C LEU A 62 -9.91 17.08 -8.53
N ALA A 63 -10.93 17.06 -9.42
CA ALA A 63 -12.07 16.17 -9.24
C ALA A 63 -11.63 14.71 -9.17
N ASN A 64 -10.75 14.28 -10.09
CA ASN A 64 -10.18 12.93 -10.05
C ASN A 64 -9.34 12.72 -8.82
N LEU A 65 -8.42 13.63 -8.49
CA LEU A 65 -7.54 13.53 -7.31
C LEU A 65 -8.34 13.24 -6.03
N PHE A 66 -9.38 14.01 -5.77
CA PHE A 66 -10.18 13.84 -4.55
C PHE A 66 -11.11 12.62 -4.62
N ALA A 67 -11.71 12.33 -5.78
CA ALA A 67 -12.57 11.16 -5.94
C ALA A 67 -11.78 9.87 -5.74
N ASP A 68 -10.60 9.75 -6.36
CA ASP A 68 -9.73 8.59 -6.24
C ASP A 68 -9.14 8.48 -4.83
N ALA A 69 -8.72 9.60 -4.22
CA ALA A 69 -8.23 9.60 -2.85
C ALA A 69 -9.28 9.07 -1.86
N VAL A 70 -10.55 9.51 -1.99
CA VAL A 70 -11.66 9.00 -1.15
C VAL A 70 -11.89 7.51 -1.43
N SER A 71 -11.93 7.12 -2.70
CA SER A 71 -12.13 5.72 -3.10
C SER A 71 -11.04 4.81 -2.55
N MET A 72 -9.76 5.22 -2.66
CA MET A 72 -8.63 4.46 -2.15
C MET A 72 -8.61 4.40 -0.63
N GLY A 73 -8.84 5.52 0.05
CA GLY A 73 -8.87 5.55 1.52
C GLY A 73 -9.99 4.69 2.09
N LEU A 74 -11.19 4.76 1.53
CA LEU A 74 -12.30 3.89 1.91
C LEU A 74 -12.09 2.44 1.48
N GLY A 75 -11.46 2.21 0.34
CA GLY A 75 -11.08 0.88 -0.15
C GLY A 75 -10.08 0.19 0.80
N GLU A 76 -9.05 0.90 1.25
CA GLU A 76 -8.08 0.38 2.23
C GLU A 76 -8.78 0.07 3.58
N PHE A 77 -9.62 0.99 4.06
CA PHE A 77 -10.42 0.75 5.26
C PHE A 77 -11.27 -0.53 5.18
N LEU A 78 -12.01 -0.70 4.07
CA LEU A 78 -12.86 -1.88 3.87
C LEU A 78 -12.06 -3.16 3.70
N SER A 79 -10.94 -3.10 2.98
CA SER A 79 -10.03 -4.23 2.76
C SER A 79 -9.43 -4.74 4.06
N THR A 80 -8.85 -3.83 4.86
CA THR A 80 -8.27 -4.18 6.17
C THR A 80 -9.33 -4.72 7.11
N ARG A 81 -10.52 -4.09 7.17
CA ARG A 81 -11.63 -4.58 7.98
C ARG A 81 -12.09 -5.98 7.56
N SER A 82 -12.19 -6.23 6.25
CA SER A 82 -12.57 -7.55 5.74
C SER A 82 -11.53 -8.63 6.09
N ALA A 83 -10.23 -8.26 6.07
CA ALA A 83 -9.17 -9.16 6.50
C ALA A 83 -9.29 -9.50 8.01
N HIS A 84 -9.63 -8.52 8.85
CA HIS A 84 -9.91 -8.74 10.28
C HIS A 84 -11.10 -9.67 10.49
N ASP A 85 -12.22 -9.43 9.80
CA ASP A 85 -13.42 -10.25 9.91
C ASP A 85 -13.12 -11.69 9.48
N MET A 86 -12.34 -11.88 8.41
CA MET A 86 -11.91 -13.20 7.92
C MET A 86 -11.00 -13.91 8.95
N TYR A 87 -10.04 -13.19 9.53
CA TYR A 87 -9.17 -13.72 10.59
C TYR A 87 -10.00 -14.23 11.77
N HIS A 88 -10.89 -13.39 12.31
CA HIS A 88 -11.70 -13.77 13.46
C HIS A 88 -12.65 -14.94 13.17
N ALA A 89 -13.26 -14.98 12.00
CA ALA A 89 -14.10 -16.08 11.58
C ALA A 89 -13.31 -17.40 11.44
N ARG A 90 -12.09 -17.33 10.87
CA ARG A 90 -11.23 -18.51 10.74
C ARG A 90 -10.74 -18.99 12.10
N ARG A 91 -10.21 -18.08 12.93
CA ARG A 91 -9.74 -18.40 14.28
C ARG A 91 -10.83 -19.07 15.12
N ALA A 92 -12.07 -18.59 15.05
CA ALA A 92 -13.18 -19.22 15.76
C ALA A 92 -13.45 -20.67 15.29
N ARG A 93 -13.23 -20.96 14.01
CA ARG A 93 -13.34 -22.33 13.47
C ARG A 93 -12.20 -23.21 14.00
N GLU A 94 -10.97 -22.71 14.03
CA GLU A 94 -9.81 -23.45 14.54
C GLU A 94 -9.99 -23.84 16.02
N VAL A 95 -10.47 -22.91 16.85
CA VAL A 95 -10.81 -23.22 18.25
C VAL A 95 -11.88 -24.33 18.34
N ALA A 96 -12.89 -24.32 17.45
CA ALA A 96 -13.93 -25.34 17.40
C ALA A 96 -13.40 -26.68 16.88
N GLU A 97 -12.52 -26.69 15.87
CA GLU A 97 -11.90 -27.93 15.35
C GLU A 97 -10.99 -28.57 16.41
N PHE A 98 -10.18 -27.78 17.10
CA PHE A 98 -9.38 -28.30 18.23
C PHE A 98 -10.25 -28.97 19.30
N THR A 99 -11.45 -28.41 19.56
CA THR A 99 -12.37 -29.02 20.54
C THR A 99 -12.96 -30.34 20.04
N ARG A 100 -13.16 -30.50 18.73
CA ARG A 100 -13.73 -31.70 18.10
C ARG A 100 -12.71 -32.81 17.87
N ASN A 101 -11.52 -32.42 17.40
CA ASN A 101 -10.48 -33.32 16.91
C ASN A 101 -9.07 -32.98 17.51
N PRO A 102 -8.91 -32.98 18.84
CA PRO A 102 -7.68 -32.51 19.48
C PRO A 102 -6.43 -33.28 19.06
N ASP A 103 -6.57 -34.57 18.73
CA ASP A 103 -5.45 -35.40 18.30
C ASP A 103 -4.96 -35.06 16.88
N GLN A 104 -5.87 -34.62 16.00
CA GLN A 104 -5.52 -34.18 14.66
C GLN A 104 -4.80 -32.85 14.71
N GLU A 105 -5.38 -31.87 15.38
CA GLU A 105 -4.79 -30.53 15.52
C GLU A 105 -3.41 -30.59 16.21
N SER A 106 -3.25 -31.49 17.19
CA SER A 106 -1.95 -31.74 17.83
C SER A 106 -0.93 -32.32 16.86
N ARG A 107 -1.32 -33.17 15.92
CA ARG A 107 -0.43 -33.68 14.87
C ARG A 107 0.00 -32.59 13.91
N GLU A 108 -0.93 -31.70 13.51
CA GLU A 108 -0.65 -30.59 12.62
C GLU A 108 0.34 -29.60 13.23
N ILE A 109 0.19 -29.23 14.51
CA ILE A 109 1.18 -28.43 15.25
C ILE A 109 2.52 -29.15 15.33
N LEU A 110 2.54 -30.45 15.62
CA LEU A 110 3.78 -31.24 15.66
C LEU A 110 4.53 -31.14 14.33
N ASP A 111 3.82 -31.32 13.21
CA ASP A 111 4.41 -31.25 11.87
C ASP A 111 4.88 -29.83 11.51
N ILE A 112 4.14 -28.80 11.91
CA ILE A 112 4.56 -27.39 11.78
C ILE A 112 5.85 -27.13 12.55
N LEU A 113 5.97 -27.56 13.79
CA LEU A 113 7.15 -27.36 14.63
C LEU A 113 8.38 -28.09 14.08
N ARG A 114 8.22 -29.31 13.57
CA ARG A 114 9.28 -30.06 12.88
C ARG A 114 9.74 -29.34 11.60
N ALA A 115 8.80 -28.87 10.79
CA ALA A 115 9.11 -28.10 9.58
C ALA A 115 9.86 -26.79 9.90
N ARG A 116 9.73 -26.29 11.13
CA ARG A 116 10.42 -25.11 11.65
C ARG A 116 11.79 -25.43 12.28
N GLY A 117 12.20 -26.68 12.33
CA GLY A 117 13.54 -27.12 12.74
C GLY A 117 13.66 -27.65 14.16
N LEU A 118 12.54 -27.88 14.87
CA LEU A 118 12.59 -28.60 16.13
C LEU A 118 12.85 -30.09 15.87
N ASP A 119 13.65 -30.72 16.72
CA ASP A 119 13.78 -32.18 16.71
C ASP A 119 12.48 -32.85 17.21
N GLU A 120 12.42 -34.18 17.06
CA GLU A 120 11.22 -34.96 17.34
C GLU A 120 10.77 -34.83 18.80
N ASP A 121 11.71 -34.88 19.75
CA ASP A 121 11.40 -34.89 21.19
C ASP A 121 10.98 -33.50 21.66
N ASP A 122 11.68 -32.46 21.21
CA ASP A 122 11.34 -31.07 21.51
C ASP A 122 10.00 -30.66 20.86
N ALA A 123 9.75 -31.08 19.61
CA ALA A 123 8.49 -30.80 18.92
C ALA A 123 7.30 -31.43 19.65
N ARG A 124 7.42 -32.69 20.11
CA ARG A 124 6.40 -33.37 20.92
C ARG A 124 6.17 -32.70 22.26
N ALA A 125 7.25 -32.32 22.95
CA ALA A 125 7.15 -31.64 24.24
C ALA A 125 6.45 -30.29 24.10
N ALA A 126 6.81 -29.50 23.07
CA ALA A 126 6.20 -28.20 22.77
C ALA A 126 4.71 -28.37 22.39
N THR A 127 4.39 -29.33 21.53
CA THR A 127 2.99 -29.63 21.16
C THR A 127 2.15 -29.96 22.39
N ALA A 128 2.66 -30.80 23.31
CA ALA A 128 1.94 -31.18 24.52
C ALA A 128 1.69 -29.98 25.47
N ILE A 129 2.55 -28.98 25.46
CA ILE A 129 2.37 -27.73 26.22
C ILE A 129 1.33 -26.83 25.53
N ILE A 130 1.45 -26.63 24.22
CA ILE A 130 0.57 -25.76 23.43
C ILE A 130 -0.87 -26.30 23.43
N ALA A 131 -1.05 -27.63 23.32
CA ALA A 131 -2.34 -28.31 23.32
C ALA A 131 -3.16 -28.13 24.62
N ARG A 132 -2.55 -27.62 25.71
CA ARG A 132 -3.27 -27.26 26.93
C ARG A 132 -4.02 -25.94 26.83
N ASN A 133 -3.71 -25.15 25.81
CA ASN A 133 -4.30 -23.83 25.62
C ASN A 133 -4.88 -23.69 24.20
N PRO A 134 -6.21 -23.85 24.04
CA PRO A 134 -6.88 -23.78 22.74
C PRO A 134 -6.67 -22.45 22.00
N ASP A 135 -6.58 -21.35 22.72
CA ASP A 135 -6.34 -20.03 22.12
C ASP A 135 -4.94 -19.93 21.53
N MET A 136 -3.93 -20.43 22.27
CA MET A 136 -2.54 -20.43 21.78
C MET A 136 -2.39 -21.39 20.58
N MET A 137 -3.07 -22.52 20.61
CA MET A 137 -3.12 -23.46 19.49
C MET A 137 -3.68 -22.78 18.24
N ALA A 138 -4.87 -22.16 18.35
CA ALA A 138 -5.49 -21.45 17.25
C ALA A 138 -4.62 -20.30 16.73
N ASP A 139 -3.98 -19.50 17.58
CA ASP A 139 -3.09 -18.41 17.17
C ASP A 139 -1.88 -18.93 16.39
N MET A 140 -1.34 -20.10 16.77
CA MET A 140 -0.25 -20.75 16.02
C MET A 140 -0.73 -21.28 14.67
N MET A 141 -1.90 -21.93 14.60
CA MET A 141 -2.49 -22.39 13.35
C MET A 141 -2.75 -21.22 12.40
N MET A 142 -3.37 -20.14 12.91
CA MET A 142 -3.59 -18.93 12.11
C MET A 142 -2.30 -18.41 11.50
N THR A 143 -1.19 -18.39 12.26
CA THR A 143 0.08 -17.85 11.78
C THR A 143 0.81 -18.80 10.84
N TYR A 144 0.87 -20.09 11.15
CA TYR A 144 1.79 -21.02 10.48
C TYR A 144 1.12 -21.90 9.42
N GLU A 145 -0.14 -22.20 9.54
CA GLU A 145 -0.92 -22.94 8.53
C GLU A 145 -1.56 -21.98 7.53
N PHE A 146 -2.26 -20.94 8.02
CA PHE A 146 -3.01 -20.03 7.15
C PHE A 146 -2.21 -18.78 6.73
N GLY A 147 -1.06 -18.52 7.33
CA GLY A 147 -0.27 -17.33 7.04
C GLY A 147 -0.98 -16.02 7.43
N MET A 148 -1.94 -16.09 8.35
CA MET A 148 -2.73 -14.95 8.83
C MET A 148 -2.13 -14.38 10.11
N MET A 149 -1.81 -13.11 10.12
CA MET A 149 -1.31 -12.41 11.30
C MET A 149 -2.46 -11.86 12.14
N ASP A 150 -2.25 -11.79 13.46
CA ASP A 150 -3.23 -11.21 14.38
C ASP A 150 -3.44 -9.72 14.11
N PRO A 151 -4.66 -9.29 13.75
CA PRO A 151 -4.95 -7.91 13.36
C PRO A 151 -5.12 -6.94 14.53
N ARG A 152 -4.87 -7.36 15.78
CA ARG A 152 -5.08 -6.49 16.98
C ARG A 152 -4.22 -5.23 16.98
N ALA A 153 -3.12 -5.20 16.22
CA ALA A 153 -2.25 -4.04 16.10
C ALA A 153 -2.69 -3.09 14.98
N ASP A 154 -3.55 -3.52 14.06
CA ASP A 154 -3.94 -2.76 12.88
C ASP A 154 -5.13 -1.85 13.19
N ASN A 155 -5.13 -0.66 12.60
CA ASN A 155 -6.24 0.28 12.69
C ASN A 155 -6.76 0.61 11.28
N PRO A 156 -7.84 -0.05 10.82
CA PRO A 156 -8.35 0.14 9.46
C PRO A 156 -8.66 1.60 9.11
N ALA A 157 -9.22 2.36 10.06
CA ALA A 157 -9.56 3.75 9.84
C ALA A 157 -8.31 4.63 9.66
N LEU A 158 -7.26 4.35 10.42
CA LEU A 158 -6.01 5.09 10.31
C LEU A 158 -5.26 4.73 9.02
N GLU A 159 -5.25 3.45 8.62
CA GLU A 159 -4.67 3.01 7.36
C GLU A 159 -5.37 3.66 6.16
N GLY A 160 -6.70 3.67 6.14
CA GLY A 160 -7.47 4.35 5.10
C GLY A 160 -7.20 5.86 5.07
N LEU A 161 -7.11 6.51 6.24
CA LEU A 161 -6.78 7.93 6.33
C LEU A 161 -5.37 8.24 5.81
N VAL A 162 -4.38 7.42 6.16
CA VAL A 162 -3.00 7.61 5.69
C VAL A 162 -2.92 7.42 4.17
N THR A 163 -3.62 6.42 3.62
CA THR A 163 -3.71 6.20 2.17
C THR A 163 -4.32 7.43 1.47
N PHE A 164 -5.44 7.93 1.96
CA PHE A 164 -6.07 9.16 1.46
C PHE A 164 -5.11 10.36 1.48
N LEU A 165 -4.47 10.61 2.63
CA LEU A 165 -3.56 11.74 2.80
C LEU A 165 -2.32 11.63 1.92
N ALA A 166 -1.75 10.42 1.78
CA ALA A 166 -0.63 10.17 0.90
C ALA A 166 -1.00 10.44 -0.57
N PHE A 167 -2.16 9.94 -1.01
CA PHE A 167 -2.68 10.16 -2.36
C PHE A 167 -2.83 11.66 -2.67
N VAL A 168 -3.54 12.40 -1.82
CA VAL A 168 -3.78 13.84 -2.01
C VAL A 168 -2.45 14.62 -1.98
N SER A 169 -1.58 14.34 -1.00
CA SER A 169 -0.34 15.08 -0.81
C SER A 169 0.60 14.93 -2.01
N PHE A 170 0.84 13.70 -2.44
CA PHE A 170 1.71 13.42 -3.56
C PHE A 170 1.05 13.74 -4.91
N GLY A 171 -0.23 13.42 -5.09
CA GLY A 171 -0.97 13.65 -6.32
C GLY A 171 -1.25 15.13 -6.63
N THR A 172 -1.18 16.02 -5.64
CA THR A 172 -1.26 17.48 -5.88
C THR A 172 -0.02 18.01 -6.59
N ILE A 173 1.16 17.41 -6.41
CA ILE A 173 2.43 17.93 -6.91
C ILE A 173 2.45 18.12 -8.44
N PRO A 174 1.99 17.16 -9.28
CA PRO A 174 1.91 17.35 -10.72
C PRO A 174 1.01 18.50 -11.17
N LEU A 175 -0.01 18.86 -10.37
CA LEU A 175 -0.94 19.96 -10.69
C LEU A 175 -0.41 21.34 -10.29
N LEU A 176 0.57 21.43 -9.41
CA LEU A 176 1.08 22.73 -8.90
C LEU A 176 1.39 23.74 -10.00
N PRO A 177 2.05 23.39 -11.14
CA PRO A 177 2.32 24.35 -12.20
C PRO A 177 1.05 24.94 -12.82
N TYR A 178 -0.05 24.17 -12.92
CA TYR A 178 -1.30 24.62 -13.50
C TYR A 178 -2.11 25.57 -12.63
N PHE A 179 -1.80 25.63 -11.32
CA PHE A 179 -2.37 26.66 -10.44
C PHE A 179 -1.70 28.02 -10.62
N LEU A 180 -0.45 28.02 -11.08
CA LEU A 180 0.38 29.22 -11.09
C LEU A 180 0.56 29.81 -12.49
N LEU A 181 0.43 29.01 -13.53
CA LEU A 181 0.78 29.34 -14.91
C LEU A 181 -0.36 28.99 -15.89
N PRO A 182 -0.44 29.71 -17.04
CA PRO A 182 -1.35 29.32 -18.11
C PRO A 182 -0.94 27.96 -18.70
N PRO A 183 -1.90 27.17 -19.27
CA PRO A 183 -1.61 25.85 -19.82
C PRO A 183 -0.94 25.99 -21.19
N ASP A 184 0.35 25.94 -21.17
CA ASP A 184 1.19 25.92 -22.36
C ASP A 184 2.21 24.78 -22.28
N ALA A 185 3.04 24.66 -23.32
CA ALA A 185 4.10 23.66 -23.36
C ALA A 185 5.10 23.80 -22.20
N THR A 186 5.28 24.99 -21.64
CA THR A 186 6.16 25.26 -20.52
C THR A 186 5.55 24.69 -19.23
N THR A 187 4.27 24.95 -18.98
CA THR A 187 3.52 24.42 -17.84
C THR A 187 3.50 22.90 -17.84
N PHE A 188 3.32 22.28 -19.01
CA PHE A 188 3.44 20.81 -19.13
C PHE A 188 4.82 20.29 -18.75
N ARG A 189 5.91 20.94 -19.26
CA ARG A 189 7.29 20.55 -18.89
C ARG A 189 7.56 20.69 -17.40
N LEU A 190 7.02 21.73 -16.77
CA LEU A 190 7.14 21.94 -15.32
C LEU A 190 6.34 20.86 -14.55
N SER A 191 5.16 20.50 -15.01
CA SER A 191 4.38 19.39 -14.42
C SER A 191 5.13 18.05 -14.55
N LEU A 192 5.74 17.79 -15.69
CA LEU A 192 6.58 16.59 -15.88
C LEU A 192 7.78 16.60 -14.91
N ALA A 193 8.45 17.73 -14.75
CA ALA A 193 9.55 17.87 -13.79
C ALA A 193 9.07 17.69 -12.34
N ALA A 194 7.93 18.29 -11.97
CA ALA A 194 7.32 18.15 -10.65
C ALA A 194 6.94 16.68 -10.36
N THR A 195 6.42 15.97 -11.36
CA THR A 195 6.14 14.52 -11.29
C THR A 195 7.42 13.72 -11.01
N GLY A 196 8.49 13.98 -11.74
CA GLY A 196 9.79 13.35 -11.53
C GLY A 196 10.35 13.62 -10.12
N ILE A 197 10.20 14.83 -9.62
CA ILE A 197 10.57 15.20 -8.23
C ILE A 197 9.72 14.43 -7.24
N ALA A 198 8.40 14.37 -7.41
CA ALA A 198 7.49 13.65 -6.51
C ALA A 198 7.82 12.15 -6.44
N LEU A 199 8.03 11.49 -7.58
CA LEU A 199 8.45 10.10 -7.66
C LEU A 199 9.82 9.86 -6.98
N THR A 200 10.74 10.79 -7.16
CA THR A 200 12.06 10.74 -6.50
C THR A 200 11.92 10.87 -4.99
N LEU A 201 11.13 11.83 -4.50
CA LEU A 201 10.86 12.01 -3.06
C LEU A 201 10.21 10.77 -2.45
N LEU A 202 9.25 10.16 -3.14
CA LEU A 202 8.63 8.90 -2.71
C LEU A 202 9.65 7.75 -2.68
N GLY A 203 10.52 7.66 -3.67
CA GLY A 203 11.62 6.69 -3.71
C GLY A 203 12.65 6.90 -2.60
N LEU A 204 12.96 8.15 -2.25
CA LEU A 204 13.82 8.52 -1.11
C LEU A 204 13.18 8.13 0.22
N LEU A 205 11.87 8.34 0.36
CA LEU A 205 11.12 7.93 1.54
C LEU A 205 11.16 6.39 1.72
N ARG A 206 10.95 5.64 0.62
CA ARG A 206 11.09 4.18 0.62
C ARG A 206 12.49 3.75 1.03
N TRP A 207 13.52 4.35 0.46
CA TRP A 207 14.91 4.08 0.82
C TRP A 207 15.18 4.30 2.30
N ASN A 208 14.77 5.44 2.84
CA ASN A 208 14.96 5.76 4.26
C ASN A 208 14.20 4.79 5.20
N ALA A 209 13.04 4.31 4.78
CA ALA A 209 12.22 3.42 5.59
C ALA A 209 12.68 1.96 5.54
N THR A 210 13.18 1.49 4.38
CA THR A 210 13.54 0.07 4.18
C THR A 210 15.01 -0.24 4.38
N GLY A 211 15.91 0.77 4.30
CA GLY A 211 17.36 0.56 4.29
C GLY A 211 17.90 -0.12 3.04
N GLU A 212 17.06 -0.33 2.01
CA GLU A 212 17.46 -0.90 0.71
C GLU A 212 18.36 0.07 -0.08
N LYS A 213 18.86 -0.34 -1.25
CA LYS A 213 19.71 0.52 -2.08
C LYS A 213 18.93 1.71 -2.64
N LEU A 214 19.45 2.93 -2.46
CA LEU A 214 18.86 4.17 -2.97
C LEU A 214 18.46 4.07 -4.45
N VAL A 215 19.41 3.62 -5.30
CA VAL A 215 19.19 3.52 -6.75
C VAL A 215 18.04 2.57 -7.09
N ARG A 216 17.87 1.50 -6.31
CA ARG A 216 16.77 0.56 -6.50
C ARG A 216 15.43 1.21 -6.13
N CYS A 217 15.32 1.79 -4.94
CA CYS A 217 14.07 2.40 -4.47
C CYS A 217 13.61 3.55 -5.37
N VAL A 218 14.52 4.45 -5.73
CA VAL A 218 14.20 5.58 -6.62
C VAL A 218 13.97 5.10 -8.05
N GLY A 219 14.83 4.22 -8.55
CA GLY A 219 14.74 3.71 -9.93
C GLY A 219 13.44 2.96 -10.21
N GLU A 220 13.01 2.08 -9.29
CA GLU A 220 11.74 1.36 -9.41
C GLU A 220 10.55 2.33 -9.40
N THR A 221 10.52 3.29 -8.46
CA THR A 221 9.42 4.25 -8.35
C THR A 221 9.31 5.14 -9.59
N VAL A 222 10.43 5.65 -10.08
CA VAL A 222 10.48 6.47 -11.30
C VAL A 222 10.13 5.65 -12.54
N ALA A 223 10.61 4.39 -12.64
CA ALA A 223 10.29 3.52 -13.78
C ALA A 223 8.78 3.25 -13.88
N VAL A 224 8.12 2.91 -12.76
CA VAL A 224 6.67 2.69 -12.72
C VAL A 224 5.92 3.95 -13.16
N GLY A 225 6.25 5.11 -12.59
CA GLY A 225 5.63 6.38 -12.97
C GLY A 225 5.84 6.74 -14.45
N SER A 226 7.05 6.47 -14.99
CA SER A 226 7.36 6.74 -16.40
C SER A 226 6.56 5.86 -17.36
N VAL A 227 6.37 4.57 -17.03
CA VAL A 227 5.53 3.66 -17.84
C VAL A 227 4.08 4.15 -17.87
N CYS A 228 3.52 4.50 -16.72
CA CYS A 228 2.14 5.00 -16.64
C CYS A 228 1.96 6.32 -17.40
N ALA A 229 2.92 7.25 -17.28
CA ALA A 229 2.91 8.51 -18.01
C ALA A 229 2.95 8.30 -19.54
N ALA A 230 3.80 7.38 -20.01
CA ALA A 230 3.90 7.04 -21.42
C ALA A 230 2.59 6.43 -21.97
N VAL A 231 1.96 5.54 -21.20
CA VAL A 231 0.66 4.95 -21.57
C VAL A 231 -0.43 6.03 -21.64
N ALA A 232 -0.52 6.90 -20.64
CA ALA A 232 -1.51 7.97 -20.60
C ALA A 232 -1.35 8.97 -21.77
N TYR A 233 -0.12 9.35 -22.07
CA TYR A 233 0.18 10.22 -23.23
C TYR A 233 -0.21 9.54 -24.54
N ALA A 234 0.13 8.25 -24.71
CA ALA A 234 -0.21 7.50 -25.92
C ALA A 234 -1.73 7.36 -26.10
N VAL A 235 -2.48 7.13 -25.03
CA VAL A 235 -3.95 7.09 -25.06
C VAL A 235 -4.50 8.46 -25.48
N GLY A 236 -4.02 9.56 -24.89
CA GLY A 236 -4.42 10.90 -25.27
C GLY A 236 -4.16 11.20 -26.75
N TRP A 237 -3.01 10.80 -27.26
CA TRP A 237 -2.65 10.95 -28.68
C TRP A 237 -3.54 10.10 -29.59
N LEU A 238 -3.81 8.83 -29.25
CA LEU A 238 -4.66 7.93 -30.03
C LEU A 238 -6.12 8.39 -30.10
N VAL A 239 -6.65 8.98 -29.04
CA VAL A 239 -8.05 9.45 -29.00
C VAL A 239 -8.24 10.75 -29.75
N ALA A 240 -7.17 11.52 -29.95
CA ALA A 240 -7.19 12.77 -30.71
C ALA A 240 -7.17 12.56 -32.26
N TRP A 241 -6.90 11.34 -32.71
CA TRP A 241 -7.02 10.92 -34.08
C TRP A 241 -8.48 10.59 -34.42
#